data_69adfe7224ef5c8d4ed23e8b6354938f
#
_entry.id   69adfe7224ef5c8d4ed23e8b6354938f
#
_cell.length_a   1.000
_cell.length_b   1.000
_cell.length_c   1.000
_cell.angle_alpha   90.00
_cell.angle_beta   90.00
_cell.angle_gamma   90.00
#
_symmetry.space_group_name_H-M   'P 1'
#
loop_
_entity.id
_entity.type
_entity.pdbx_description
1 polymer ?
#
loop_
_entity_poly.entity_id
_entity_poly.type
_entity_poly.pdbx_seq_one_letter_code
_entity_poly.pdbx_strand_id
1 'polypeptide(L)'
;MPAYHPSQTPQAADNGLDDYIGMNQAAKSAAPGFMEKEFMPTLLDAYSIAVKNALSIVLAILLWILTLWIPYINIGTTIALCTMPLALSRNKPISPTFIFDKRYRQFFGEFFLTGGLMLAGVLAGALFCGFPAIVILISWSLAPMLVLDKGCNASEALTLSNKYTYGNKFLIFILFLALLVSLGVLLGIFGFILGAIADALGFIAILLAIILIPATGVGLIAAIYKRLVYQNSSPS
;
A
#
# COMPACT_ATOMS: atom_id res chain seq x y z
N MET A 1 23.62 23.80 7.03
CA MET A 1 22.37 24.50 7.37
C MET A 1 21.93 25.26 6.14
N PRO A 2 20.83 24.90 5.47
CA PRO A 2 20.30 25.76 4.43
C PRO A 2 19.68 26.99 5.10
N ALA A 3 20.04 28.16 4.59
CA ALA A 3 19.58 29.43 5.09
C ALA A 3 18.05 29.50 5.01
N TYR A 4 17.44 29.87 6.13
CA TYR A 4 16.04 30.26 6.20
C TYR A 4 15.79 31.40 5.19
N HIS A 5 15.05 31.09 4.13
CA HIS A 5 14.63 32.10 3.15
C HIS A 5 13.33 32.74 3.67
N PRO A 6 13.32 34.01 4.08
CA PRO A 6 12.14 34.68 4.59
C PRO A 6 11.14 35.09 3.50
N SER A 7 11.23 34.53 2.31
CA SER A 7 10.36 34.82 1.16
C SER A 7 9.36 33.71 0.83
N GLN A 8 9.02 32.84 1.78
CA GLN A 8 7.77 32.09 1.66
C GLN A 8 6.64 33.08 1.99
N THR A 9 6.18 33.71 0.91
CA THR A 9 5.02 34.60 0.93
C THR A 9 3.82 33.87 1.53
N PRO A 10 2.89 34.60 2.21
CA PRO A 10 1.63 34.05 2.73
C PRO A 10 0.85 33.20 1.71
N GLN A 11 1.06 33.45 0.42
CA GLN A 11 0.43 32.79 -0.70
C GLN A 11 0.82 31.29 -0.87
N ALA A 12 2.07 30.90 -0.49
CA ALA A 12 2.49 29.50 -0.56
C ALA A 12 1.93 28.66 0.59
N ALA A 13 1.73 29.29 1.75
CA ALA A 13 1.08 28.66 2.91
C ALA A 13 -0.42 28.51 2.68
N ASP A 14 -1.04 29.47 1.99
CA ASP A 14 -2.47 29.48 1.66
C ASP A 14 -2.81 28.38 0.63
N ASN A 15 -1.98 28.23 -0.41
CA ASN A 15 -2.15 27.16 -1.40
C ASN A 15 -2.03 25.76 -0.77
N GLY A 16 -1.15 25.57 0.21
CA GLY A 16 -1.01 24.29 0.93
C GLY A 16 -2.23 23.97 1.80
N LEU A 17 -2.84 24.98 2.41
CA LEU A 17 -4.05 24.83 3.21
C LEU A 17 -5.26 24.52 2.34
N ASP A 18 -5.41 25.20 1.21
CA ASP A 18 -6.50 24.99 0.25
C ASP A 18 -6.41 23.60 -0.37
N ASP A 19 -5.20 23.12 -0.75
CA ASP A 19 -4.97 21.77 -1.21
C ASP A 19 -5.34 20.72 -0.16
N TYR A 20 -4.96 20.96 1.10
CA TYR A 20 -5.31 20.06 2.21
C TYR A 20 -6.82 20.05 2.49
N ILE A 21 -7.49 21.22 2.44
CA ILE A 21 -8.95 21.32 2.59
C ILE A 21 -9.63 20.58 1.43
N GLY A 22 -9.18 20.76 0.20
CA GLY A 22 -9.69 20.04 -0.97
C GLY A 22 -9.52 18.52 -0.85
N MET A 23 -8.37 18.04 -0.42
CA MET A 23 -8.11 16.62 -0.14
C MET A 23 -9.02 16.08 0.98
N ASN A 24 -9.24 16.86 2.04
CA ASN A 24 -10.15 16.50 3.12
C ASN A 24 -11.61 16.40 2.66
N GLN A 25 -12.04 17.29 1.77
CA GLN A 25 -13.39 17.24 1.20
C GLN A 25 -13.54 16.02 0.27
N ALA A 26 -12.57 15.75 -0.60
CA ALA A 26 -12.54 14.59 -1.45
C ALA A 26 -12.57 13.27 -0.64
N ALA A 27 -11.78 13.20 0.44
CA ALA A 27 -11.77 12.04 1.33
C ALA A 27 -13.11 11.85 2.09
N LYS A 28 -13.79 12.95 2.41
CA LYS A 28 -15.13 12.92 3.06
C LYS A 28 -16.24 12.48 2.11
N SER A 29 -16.06 12.69 0.80
CA SER A 29 -17.03 12.29 -0.23
C SER A 29 -17.02 10.79 -0.53
N ALA A 30 -16.06 10.03 0.03
CA ALA A 30 -16.05 8.57 -0.05
C ALA A 30 -17.31 8.02 0.60
N ALA A 31 -18.32 7.73 -0.21
CA ALA A 31 -19.63 7.28 0.27
C ALA A 31 -19.47 5.97 1.07
N PRO A 32 -20.09 5.86 2.26
CA PRO A 32 -20.19 4.58 2.95
C PRO A 32 -20.82 3.53 2.02
N GLY A 33 -20.20 2.34 1.94
CA GLY A 33 -20.70 1.27 1.06
C GLY A 33 -20.25 1.38 -0.41
N PHE A 34 -19.43 2.36 -0.79
CA PHE A 34 -18.85 2.43 -2.14
C PHE A 34 -18.11 1.13 -2.52
N MET A 35 -17.32 0.57 -1.60
CA MET A 35 -16.59 -0.67 -1.82
C MET A 35 -17.49 -1.91 -1.93
N GLU A 36 -18.75 -1.86 -1.51
CA GLU A 36 -19.67 -2.99 -1.63
C GLU A 36 -19.97 -3.32 -3.09
N LYS A 37 -20.25 -2.31 -3.90
CA LYS A 37 -20.47 -2.44 -5.35
C LYS A 37 -19.18 -2.78 -6.08
N GLU A 38 -18.04 -2.35 -5.55
CA GLU A 38 -16.72 -2.48 -6.13
C GLU A 38 -15.94 -3.71 -5.61
N PHE A 39 -16.57 -4.56 -4.77
CA PHE A 39 -15.88 -5.69 -4.12
C PHE A 39 -15.26 -6.67 -5.13
N MET A 40 -16.08 -7.26 -5.99
CA MET A 40 -15.61 -8.24 -6.99
C MET A 40 -14.66 -7.60 -8.01
N PRO A 41 -14.97 -6.42 -8.58
CA PRO A 41 -14.03 -5.73 -9.44
C PRO A 41 -12.69 -5.43 -8.77
N THR A 42 -12.67 -5.06 -7.48
CA THR A 42 -11.42 -4.79 -6.74
C THR A 42 -10.58 -6.06 -6.57
N LEU A 43 -11.23 -7.17 -6.25
CA LEU A 43 -10.56 -8.47 -6.10
C LEU A 43 -9.95 -8.94 -7.42
N LEU A 44 -10.70 -8.83 -8.52
CA LEU A 44 -10.20 -9.19 -9.86
C LEU A 44 -9.06 -8.28 -10.33
N ASP A 45 -9.16 -6.97 -10.06
CA ASP A 45 -8.07 -6.03 -10.35
C ASP A 45 -6.82 -6.38 -9.55
N ALA A 46 -6.96 -6.75 -8.26
CA ALA A 46 -5.84 -7.18 -7.43
C ALA A 46 -5.10 -8.37 -8.03
N TYR A 47 -5.81 -9.40 -8.46
CA TYR A 47 -5.22 -10.55 -9.15
C TYR A 47 -4.58 -10.19 -10.48
N SER A 48 -5.26 -9.37 -11.29
CA SER A 48 -4.74 -8.90 -12.58
C SER A 48 -3.42 -8.13 -12.42
N ILE A 49 -3.38 -7.20 -11.46
CA ILE A 49 -2.19 -6.42 -11.14
C ILE A 49 -1.06 -7.35 -10.65
N ALA A 50 -1.39 -8.27 -9.76
CA ALA A 50 -0.43 -9.22 -9.21
C ALA A 50 0.20 -10.10 -10.30
N VAL A 51 -0.61 -10.75 -11.11
CA VAL A 51 -0.12 -11.67 -12.16
C VAL A 51 0.71 -10.93 -13.19
N LYS A 52 0.25 -9.76 -13.66
CA LYS A 52 0.98 -8.96 -14.66
C LYS A 52 2.33 -8.46 -14.17
N ASN A 53 2.47 -8.22 -12.86
CA ASN A 53 3.68 -7.64 -12.27
C ASN A 53 4.41 -8.59 -11.31
N ALA A 54 3.99 -9.86 -11.19
CA ALA A 54 4.52 -10.81 -10.22
C ALA A 54 6.05 -10.91 -10.29
N LEU A 55 6.60 -11.08 -11.47
CA LEU A 55 8.05 -11.19 -11.66
C LEU A 55 8.77 -9.89 -11.24
N SER A 56 8.24 -8.73 -11.62
CA SER A 56 8.82 -7.43 -11.26
C SER A 56 8.78 -7.19 -9.75
N ILE A 57 7.68 -7.57 -9.10
CA ILE A 57 7.50 -7.44 -7.64
C ILE A 57 8.51 -8.33 -6.91
N VAL A 58 8.63 -9.59 -7.33
CA VAL A 58 9.57 -10.54 -6.70
C VAL A 58 11.01 -10.12 -6.91
N LEU A 59 11.37 -9.73 -8.13
CA LEU A 59 12.73 -9.22 -8.39
C LEU A 59 13.04 -7.95 -7.59
N ALA A 60 12.07 -7.05 -7.42
CA ALA A 60 12.24 -5.87 -6.56
C ALA A 60 12.45 -6.26 -5.09
N ILE A 61 11.72 -7.26 -4.58
CA ILE A 61 11.90 -7.77 -3.22
C ILE A 61 13.29 -8.42 -3.07
N LEU A 62 13.73 -9.23 -4.03
CA LEU A 62 15.06 -9.83 -4.01
C LEU A 62 16.17 -8.77 -4.04
N LEU A 63 16.03 -7.77 -4.90
CA LEU A 63 16.98 -6.63 -4.94
C LEU A 63 16.97 -5.85 -3.63
N TRP A 64 15.80 -5.67 -3.00
CA TRP A 64 15.71 -5.03 -1.69
C TRP A 64 16.45 -5.83 -0.61
N ILE A 65 16.29 -7.16 -0.58
CA ILE A 65 17.04 -8.04 0.35
C ILE A 65 18.55 -7.87 0.16
N LEU A 66 19.04 -7.77 -1.07
CA LEU A 66 20.45 -7.52 -1.34
C LEU A 66 20.93 -6.16 -0.82
N THR A 67 20.04 -5.16 -0.76
CA THR A 67 20.38 -3.82 -0.25
C THR A 67 20.39 -3.71 1.27
N LEU A 68 19.91 -4.73 2.01
CA LEU A 68 19.89 -4.72 3.48
C LEU A 68 21.26 -4.48 4.11
N TRP A 69 22.32 -4.93 3.43
CA TRP A 69 23.71 -4.75 3.87
C TRP A 69 24.25 -3.33 3.65
N ILE A 70 23.56 -2.48 2.90
CA ILE A 70 23.98 -1.11 2.58
C ILE A 70 22.94 -0.13 3.12
N PRO A 71 23.09 0.35 4.38
CA PRO A 71 22.05 1.14 5.06
C PRO A 71 21.58 2.36 4.27
N TYR A 72 22.52 3.06 3.61
CA TYR A 72 22.20 4.26 2.85
C TYR A 72 21.31 4.00 1.62
N ILE A 73 21.52 2.88 0.94
CA ILE A 73 20.70 2.47 -0.22
C ILE A 73 19.38 1.88 0.27
N ASN A 74 19.43 1.10 1.37
CA ASN A 74 18.26 0.41 1.91
C ASN A 74 17.12 1.37 2.32
N ILE A 75 17.43 2.56 2.79
CA ILE A 75 16.42 3.59 3.11
C ILE A 75 15.54 3.88 1.88
N GLY A 76 16.16 4.23 0.75
CA GLY A 76 15.43 4.56 -0.47
C GLY A 76 14.68 3.36 -1.06
N THR A 77 15.30 2.18 -1.05
CA THR A 77 14.69 0.96 -1.58
C THR A 77 13.53 0.47 -0.71
N THR A 78 13.58 0.66 0.61
CA THR A 78 12.47 0.36 1.52
C THR A 78 11.27 1.26 1.24
N ILE A 79 11.48 2.57 1.11
CA ILE A 79 10.42 3.51 0.76
C ILE A 79 9.79 3.12 -0.57
N ALA A 80 10.60 2.85 -1.59
CA ALA A 80 10.13 2.46 -2.91
C ALA A 80 9.31 1.17 -2.87
N LEU A 81 9.76 0.15 -2.13
CA LEU A 81 9.07 -1.12 -1.99
C LEU A 81 7.71 -0.96 -1.29
N CYS A 82 7.67 -0.25 -0.16
CA CYS A 82 6.44 0.00 0.59
C CYS A 82 5.42 0.86 -0.19
N THR A 83 5.89 1.68 -1.12
CA THR A 83 5.04 2.54 -1.95
C THR A 83 4.84 2.03 -3.37
N MET A 84 5.31 0.83 -3.67
CA MET A 84 5.07 0.14 -4.95
C MET A 84 3.58 0.10 -5.35
N PRO A 85 2.63 -0.16 -4.43
CA PRO A 85 1.21 -0.13 -4.76
C PRO A 85 0.74 1.18 -5.39
N LEU A 86 1.38 2.31 -5.04
CA LEU A 86 1.07 3.60 -5.64
C LEU A 86 1.37 3.66 -7.16
N ALA A 87 2.52 3.14 -7.58
CA ALA A 87 2.87 3.08 -9.00
C ALA A 87 1.91 2.14 -9.77
N LEU A 88 1.57 1.00 -9.18
CA LEU A 88 0.62 0.03 -9.75
C LEU A 88 -0.81 0.57 -9.82
N SER A 89 -1.26 1.37 -8.84
CA SER A 89 -2.58 2.00 -8.86
C SER A 89 -2.77 2.97 -10.03
N ARG A 90 -1.67 3.52 -10.54
CA ARG A 90 -1.62 4.39 -11.73
C ARG A 90 -1.48 3.61 -13.05
N ASN A 91 -1.62 2.28 -13.03
CA ASN A 91 -1.41 1.38 -14.16
C ASN A 91 -0.03 1.55 -14.84
N LYS A 92 1.00 1.99 -14.09
CA LYS A 92 2.36 2.10 -14.61
C LYS A 92 3.06 0.75 -14.50
N PRO A 93 3.66 0.23 -15.59
CA PRO A 93 4.49 -0.97 -15.50
C PRO A 93 5.68 -0.68 -14.60
N ILE A 94 6.01 -1.62 -13.72
CA ILE A 94 7.12 -1.47 -12.79
C ILE A 94 8.31 -2.25 -13.33
N SER A 95 9.44 -1.56 -13.50
CA SER A 95 10.74 -2.19 -13.67
C SER A 95 11.28 -2.60 -12.29
N PRO A 96 11.90 -3.78 -12.12
CA PRO A 96 12.48 -4.19 -10.83
C PRO A 96 13.48 -3.18 -10.25
N THR A 97 14.14 -2.43 -11.11
CA THR A 97 15.15 -1.42 -10.72
C THR A 97 14.56 -0.10 -10.23
N PHE A 98 13.22 0.09 -10.27
CA PHE A 98 12.58 1.33 -9.81
C PHE A 98 12.91 1.67 -8.35
N ILE A 99 13.23 0.65 -7.53
CA ILE A 99 13.57 0.83 -6.11
C ILE A 99 14.83 1.66 -5.88
N PHE A 100 15.70 1.80 -6.89
CA PHE A 100 16.93 2.58 -6.81
C PHE A 100 16.75 4.07 -7.17
N ASP A 101 15.53 4.52 -7.48
CA ASP A 101 15.26 5.91 -7.81
C ASP A 101 15.56 6.82 -6.61
N LYS A 102 16.44 7.80 -6.85
CA LYS A 102 16.87 8.76 -5.81
C LYS A 102 15.73 9.59 -5.23
N ARG A 103 14.62 9.74 -5.95
CA ARG A 103 13.44 10.51 -5.53
C ARG A 103 12.83 10.00 -4.23
N TYR A 104 12.91 8.70 -3.96
CA TYR A 104 12.35 8.14 -2.73
C TYR A 104 13.02 8.65 -1.46
N ARG A 105 14.31 8.98 -1.52
CA ARG A 105 15.08 9.43 -0.34
C ARG A 105 14.64 10.79 0.19
N GLN A 106 14.07 11.65 -0.65
CA GLN A 106 13.58 12.97 -0.20
C GLN A 106 12.42 12.85 0.78
N PHE A 107 11.66 11.75 0.74
CA PHE A 107 10.53 11.49 1.63
C PHE A 107 10.93 10.74 2.92
N PHE A 108 12.24 10.56 3.17
CA PHE A 108 12.75 9.77 4.30
C PHE A 108 12.13 10.16 5.63
N GLY A 109 12.15 11.45 5.99
CA GLY A 109 11.67 11.93 7.29
C GLY A 109 10.18 11.61 7.50
N GLU A 110 9.35 12.07 6.58
CA GLU A 110 7.90 11.91 6.67
C GLU A 110 7.46 10.45 6.57
N PHE A 111 8.12 9.67 5.71
CA PHE A 111 7.81 8.25 5.53
C PHE A 111 8.10 7.44 6.79
N PHE A 112 9.29 7.60 7.39
CA PHE A 112 9.66 6.87 8.60
C PHE A 112 8.91 7.37 9.84
N LEU A 113 8.58 8.66 9.91
CA LEU A 113 7.71 9.19 10.94
C LEU A 113 6.30 8.59 10.84
N THR A 114 5.74 8.50 9.62
CA THR A 114 4.45 7.83 9.37
C THR A 114 4.50 6.38 9.81
N GLY A 115 5.54 5.62 9.43
CA GLY A 115 5.73 4.24 9.85
C GLY A 115 5.88 4.08 11.36
N GLY A 116 6.61 4.96 12.02
CA GLY A 116 6.77 4.97 13.47
C GLY A 116 5.45 5.23 14.20
N LEU A 117 4.65 6.20 13.74
CA LEU A 117 3.33 6.47 14.29
C LEU A 117 2.36 5.31 14.06
N MET A 118 2.40 4.69 12.88
CA MET A 118 1.60 3.49 12.59
C MET A 118 1.97 2.35 13.52
N LEU A 119 3.27 2.08 13.70
CA LEU A 119 3.75 1.03 14.60
C LEU A 119 3.32 1.28 16.03
N ALA A 120 3.50 2.50 16.53
CA ALA A 120 3.07 2.88 17.89
C ALA A 120 1.56 2.69 18.09
N GLY A 121 0.74 3.11 17.13
CA GLY A 121 -0.70 2.93 17.17
C GLY A 121 -1.12 1.47 17.15
N VAL A 122 -0.48 0.64 16.30
CA VAL A 122 -0.75 -0.80 16.21
C VAL A 122 -0.35 -1.52 17.50
N LEU A 123 0.83 -1.20 18.07
CA LEU A 123 1.27 -1.76 19.37
C LEU A 123 0.31 -1.38 20.49
N ALA A 124 -0.10 -0.11 20.56
CA ALA A 124 -1.11 0.33 21.52
C ALA A 124 -2.43 -0.43 21.33
N GLY A 125 -2.91 -0.57 20.10
CA GLY A 125 -4.12 -1.33 19.78
C GLY A 125 -4.02 -2.82 20.10
N ALA A 126 -2.82 -3.41 19.96
CA ALA A 126 -2.58 -4.82 20.29
C ALA A 126 -2.71 -5.11 21.78
N LEU A 127 -2.36 -4.14 22.65
CA LEU A 127 -2.54 -4.25 24.10
C LEU A 127 -4.02 -4.34 24.52
N PHE A 128 -4.96 -3.86 23.67
CA PHE A 128 -6.41 -3.94 23.89
C PHE A 128 -7.03 -5.10 23.10
N CYS A 129 -6.62 -6.33 23.43
CA CYS A 129 -7.16 -7.58 22.83
C CYS A 129 -6.94 -7.73 21.31
N GLY A 130 -6.07 -6.94 20.67
CA GLY A 130 -5.69 -7.08 19.27
C GLY A 130 -6.70 -6.54 18.24
N PHE A 131 -8.00 -6.52 18.53
CA PHE A 131 -9.02 -6.02 17.60
C PHE A 131 -8.79 -4.56 17.16
N PRO A 132 -8.48 -3.61 18.07
CA PRO A 132 -8.17 -2.23 17.67
C PRO A 132 -6.96 -2.14 16.74
N ALA A 133 -5.95 -3.01 16.90
CA ALA A 133 -4.78 -3.03 16.02
C ALA A 133 -5.16 -3.29 14.56
N ILE A 134 -6.08 -4.23 14.31
CA ILE A 134 -6.57 -4.54 12.94
C ILE A 134 -7.27 -3.33 12.35
N VAL A 135 -8.12 -2.65 13.13
CA VAL A 135 -8.82 -1.44 12.68
C VAL A 135 -7.85 -0.33 12.34
N ILE A 136 -6.78 -0.15 13.15
CA ILE A 136 -5.72 0.84 12.92
C ILE A 136 -4.95 0.50 11.65
N LEU A 137 -4.53 -0.75 11.46
CA LEU A 137 -3.82 -1.20 10.26
C LEU A 137 -4.61 -0.90 9.00
N ILE A 138 -5.90 -1.21 8.97
CA ILE A 138 -6.77 -0.92 7.84
C ILE A 138 -6.94 0.59 7.64
N SER A 139 -7.16 1.34 8.73
CA SER A 139 -7.36 2.79 8.67
C SER A 139 -6.16 3.54 8.11
N TRP A 140 -4.96 3.08 8.40
CA TRP A 140 -3.71 3.73 8.04
C TRP A 140 -2.95 3.06 6.89
N SER A 141 -3.55 2.02 6.29
CA SER A 141 -2.93 1.23 5.20
C SER A 141 -2.52 2.07 3.98
N LEU A 142 -3.21 3.18 3.71
CA LEU A 142 -2.94 4.05 2.58
C LEU A 142 -1.97 5.20 2.92
N ALA A 143 -1.66 5.44 4.20
CA ALA A 143 -0.87 6.59 4.64
C ALA A 143 0.53 6.67 4.01
N PRO A 144 1.33 5.58 3.94
CA PRO A 144 2.66 5.64 3.31
C PRO A 144 2.62 6.09 1.84
N MET A 145 1.56 5.73 1.13
CA MET A 145 1.37 6.13 -0.27
C MET A 145 0.94 7.58 -0.39
N LEU A 146 0.12 8.08 0.55
CA LEU A 146 -0.33 9.48 0.58
C LEU A 146 0.83 10.45 0.83
N VAL A 147 1.82 10.08 1.64
CA VAL A 147 3.05 10.88 1.83
C VAL A 147 3.73 11.14 0.49
N LEU A 148 3.86 10.12 -0.38
CA LEU A 148 4.53 10.26 -1.67
C LEU A 148 3.63 10.85 -2.75
N ASP A 149 2.33 10.52 -2.72
CA ASP A 149 1.39 10.92 -3.77
C ASP A 149 0.94 12.37 -3.62
N LYS A 150 0.70 12.80 -2.39
CA LYS A 150 0.17 14.12 -2.05
C LYS A 150 1.20 15.04 -1.40
N GLY A 151 2.38 14.54 -1.03
CA GLY A 151 3.39 15.31 -0.34
C GLY A 151 2.99 15.75 1.07
N CYS A 152 2.01 15.05 1.69
CA CYS A 152 1.51 15.39 3.03
C CYS A 152 2.56 15.04 4.09
N ASN A 153 2.49 15.71 5.24
CA ASN A 153 3.23 15.30 6.42
C ASN A 153 2.63 14.01 7.04
N ALA A 154 3.36 13.38 7.96
CA ALA A 154 2.98 12.10 8.54
C ALA A 154 1.58 12.12 9.20
N SER A 155 1.28 13.15 9.99
CA SER A 155 -0.01 13.28 10.69
C SER A 155 -1.17 13.47 9.73
N GLU A 156 -0.99 14.30 8.70
CA GLU A 156 -1.97 14.51 7.64
C GLU A 156 -2.23 13.23 6.84
N ALA A 157 -1.16 12.50 6.48
CA ALA A 157 -1.26 11.25 5.75
C ALA A 157 -2.08 10.20 6.52
N LEU A 158 -1.86 10.06 7.84
CA LEU A 158 -2.64 9.16 8.71
C LEU A 158 -4.11 9.60 8.78
N THR A 159 -4.35 10.90 8.94
CA THR A 159 -5.70 11.46 9.01
C THR A 159 -6.45 11.25 7.70
N LEU A 160 -5.82 11.53 6.56
CA LEU A 160 -6.40 11.34 5.23
C LEU A 160 -6.66 9.86 4.95
N SER A 161 -5.70 8.97 5.27
CA SER A 161 -5.88 7.53 5.13
C SER A 161 -7.10 7.03 5.89
N ASN A 162 -7.26 7.47 7.15
CA ASN A 162 -8.41 7.12 7.97
C ASN A 162 -9.73 7.64 7.36
N LYS A 163 -9.73 8.84 6.74
CA LYS A 163 -10.91 9.41 6.09
C LYS A 163 -11.27 8.66 4.80
N TYR A 164 -10.29 8.34 3.94
CA TYR A 164 -10.53 7.56 2.73
C TYR A 164 -11.07 6.16 3.01
N THR A 165 -10.62 5.53 4.09
CA THR A 165 -11.09 4.19 4.50
C THR A 165 -12.39 4.23 5.33
N TYR A 166 -12.83 5.42 5.78
CA TYR A 166 -14.02 5.56 6.62
C TYR A 166 -15.27 5.04 5.92
N GLY A 167 -16.10 4.29 6.65
CA GLY A 167 -17.32 3.66 6.11
C GLY A 167 -17.08 2.37 5.33
N ASN A 168 -15.82 2.09 4.89
CA ASN A 168 -15.49 0.91 4.08
C ASN A 168 -14.49 -0.03 4.78
N LYS A 169 -14.10 0.21 6.04
CA LYS A 169 -13.07 -0.55 6.76
C LYS A 169 -13.38 -2.04 6.84
N PHE A 170 -14.64 -2.38 7.13
CA PHE A 170 -15.07 -3.76 7.21
C PHE A 170 -14.96 -4.47 5.85
N LEU A 171 -15.36 -3.81 4.77
CA LEU A 171 -15.24 -4.36 3.42
C LEU A 171 -13.78 -4.52 2.98
N ILE A 172 -12.92 -3.59 3.36
CA ILE A 172 -11.47 -3.71 3.13
C ILE A 172 -10.92 -4.91 3.88
N PHE A 173 -11.33 -5.12 5.13
CA PHE A 173 -10.96 -6.32 5.91
C PHE A 173 -11.40 -7.60 5.21
N ILE A 174 -12.66 -7.66 4.76
CA ILE A 174 -13.19 -8.83 4.04
C ILE A 174 -12.47 -9.05 2.70
N LEU A 175 -12.05 -7.99 2.00
CA LEU A 175 -11.23 -8.10 0.78
C LEU A 175 -9.88 -8.76 1.07
N PHE A 176 -9.19 -8.36 2.13
CA PHE A 176 -7.94 -9.01 2.55
C PHE A 176 -8.17 -10.47 2.92
N LEU A 177 -9.23 -10.75 3.65
CA LEU A 177 -9.57 -12.12 4.05
C LEU A 177 -9.96 -12.98 2.83
N ALA A 178 -10.77 -12.46 1.92
CA ALA A 178 -11.17 -13.14 0.70
C ALA A 178 -9.96 -13.45 -0.19
N LEU A 179 -9.02 -12.50 -0.30
CA LEU A 179 -7.77 -12.71 -1.04
C LEU A 179 -6.95 -13.83 -0.42
N LEU A 180 -6.75 -13.82 0.90
CA LEU A 180 -5.97 -14.85 1.60
C LEU A 180 -6.61 -16.23 1.48
N VAL A 181 -7.93 -16.31 1.67
CA VAL A 181 -8.68 -17.58 1.60
C VAL A 181 -8.66 -18.12 0.17
N SER A 182 -8.98 -17.29 -0.83
CA SER A 182 -9.03 -17.74 -2.23
C SER A 182 -7.65 -18.17 -2.73
N LEU A 183 -6.60 -17.42 -2.37
CA LEU A 183 -5.23 -17.78 -2.73
C LEU A 183 -4.76 -19.04 -1.98
N GLY A 184 -5.08 -19.17 -0.70
CA GLY A 184 -4.77 -20.35 0.10
C GLY A 184 -5.44 -21.61 -0.44
N VAL A 185 -6.71 -21.54 -0.82
CA VAL A 185 -7.45 -22.65 -1.44
C VAL A 185 -6.83 -23.00 -2.80
N LEU A 186 -6.55 -22.01 -3.65
CA LEU A 186 -5.97 -22.23 -4.97
C LEU A 186 -4.60 -22.93 -4.86
N LEU A 187 -3.71 -22.39 -4.02
CA LEU A 187 -2.37 -22.94 -3.82
C LEU A 187 -2.40 -24.28 -3.11
N GLY A 188 -3.34 -24.49 -2.18
CA GLY A 188 -3.54 -25.76 -1.47
C GLY A 188 -3.98 -26.87 -2.42
N ILE A 189 -4.98 -26.62 -3.27
CA ILE A 189 -5.44 -27.60 -4.28
C ILE A 189 -4.31 -27.89 -5.27
N PHE A 190 -3.63 -26.87 -5.77
CA PHE A 190 -2.54 -27.00 -6.71
C PHE A 190 -1.36 -27.79 -6.10
N GLY A 191 -0.98 -27.45 -4.86
CA GLY A 191 0.07 -28.15 -4.13
C GLY A 191 -0.28 -29.61 -3.83
N PHE A 192 -1.54 -29.91 -3.49
CA PHE A 192 -2.02 -31.28 -3.27
C PHE A 192 -1.94 -32.10 -4.56
N ILE A 193 -2.39 -31.57 -5.69
CA ILE A 193 -2.36 -32.28 -6.98
C ILE A 193 -0.91 -32.54 -7.40
N LEU A 194 -0.02 -31.54 -7.33
CA LEU A 194 1.38 -31.69 -7.70
C LEU A 194 2.13 -32.64 -6.76
N GLY A 195 1.92 -32.54 -5.46
CA GLY A 195 2.54 -33.43 -4.47
C GLY A 195 2.09 -34.88 -4.60
N ALA A 196 0.84 -35.14 -5.02
CA ALA A 196 0.35 -36.48 -5.31
C ALA A 196 1.03 -37.12 -6.54
N ILE A 197 1.57 -36.32 -7.45
CA ILE A 197 2.30 -36.82 -8.63
C ILE A 197 3.77 -37.12 -8.28
N ALA A 198 4.44 -36.18 -7.61
CA ALA A 198 5.82 -36.34 -7.14
C ALA A 198 6.13 -35.26 -6.08
N ASP A 199 6.88 -35.66 -5.04
CA ASP A 199 7.30 -34.75 -3.97
C ASP A 199 8.06 -33.51 -4.48
N ALA A 200 8.91 -33.71 -5.50
CA ALA A 200 9.65 -32.62 -6.15
C ALA A 200 8.73 -31.54 -6.77
N LEU A 201 7.55 -31.93 -7.25
CA LEU A 201 6.58 -31.00 -7.82
C LEU A 201 5.85 -30.19 -6.73
N GLY A 202 5.74 -30.71 -5.51
CA GLY A 202 5.22 -29.99 -4.37
C GLY A 202 6.03 -28.72 -4.04
N PHE A 203 7.35 -28.75 -4.24
CA PHE A 203 8.21 -27.57 -4.09
C PHE A 203 7.87 -26.44 -5.07
N ILE A 204 7.36 -26.75 -6.26
CA ILE A 204 6.92 -25.73 -7.23
C ILE A 204 5.73 -24.96 -6.68
N ALA A 205 4.79 -25.63 -6.00
CA ALA A 205 3.65 -24.94 -5.36
C ALA A 205 4.12 -23.99 -4.25
N ILE A 206 5.12 -24.38 -3.46
CA ILE A 206 5.71 -23.53 -2.41
C ILE A 206 6.38 -22.31 -3.04
N LEU A 207 7.16 -22.48 -4.10
CA LEU A 207 7.79 -21.38 -4.82
C LEU A 207 6.76 -20.41 -5.41
N LEU A 208 5.68 -20.94 -5.98
CA LEU A 208 4.57 -20.12 -6.48
C LEU A 208 3.88 -19.37 -5.34
N ALA A 209 3.71 -19.97 -4.17
CA ALA A 209 3.16 -19.29 -3.00
C ALA A 209 4.03 -18.12 -2.54
N ILE A 210 5.35 -18.32 -2.44
CA ILE A 210 6.31 -17.28 -2.08
C ILE A 210 6.24 -16.08 -3.04
N ILE A 211 5.95 -16.33 -4.31
CA ILE A 211 5.83 -15.30 -5.34
C ILE A 211 4.45 -14.63 -5.31
N LEU A 212 3.37 -15.40 -5.27
CA LEU A 212 2.02 -14.88 -5.46
C LEU A 212 1.46 -14.21 -4.21
N ILE A 213 1.80 -14.66 -3.00
CA ILE A 213 1.27 -14.06 -1.76
C ILE A 213 1.65 -12.58 -1.64
N PRO A 214 2.94 -12.18 -1.71
CA PRO A 214 3.28 -10.76 -1.64
C PRO A 214 2.78 -9.99 -2.86
N ALA A 215 2.81 -10.58 -4.06
CA ALA A 215 2.35 -9.90 -5.26
C ALA A 215 0.85 -9.56 -5.20
N THR A 216 0.01 -10.49 -4.73
CA THR A 216 -1.42 -10.27 -4.59
C THR A 216 -1.74 -9.27 -3.47
N GLY A 217 -0.99 -9.27 -2.37
CA GLY A 217 -1.11 -8.28 -1.31
C GLY A 217 -0.82 -6.86 -1.80
N VAL A 218 0.27 -6.68 -2.54
CA VAL A 218 0.63 -5.40 -3.20
C VAL A 218 -0.45 -5.00 -4.20
N GLY A 219 -0.93 -5.95 -5.02
CA GLY A 219 -2.00 -5.72 -5.99
C GLY A 219 -3.31 -5.26 -5.35
N LEU A 220 -3.69 -5.86 -4.21
CA LEU A 220 -4.90 -5.48 -3.49
C LEU A 220 -4.81 -4.05 -2.94
N ILE A 221 -3.70 -3.70 -2.30
CA ILE A 221 -3.49 -2.34 -1.80
C ILE A 221 -3.53 -1.33 -2.96
N ALA A 222 -2.92 -1.65 -4.11
CA ALA A 222 -2.96 -0.82 -5.30
C ALA A 222 -4.40 -0.63 -5.84
N ALA A 223 -5.20 -1.70 -5.89
CA ALA A 223 -6.59 -1.65 -6.32
C ALA A 223 -7.46 -0.82 -5.36
N ILE A 224 -7.28 -0.99 -4.05
CA ILE A 224 -7.99 -0.20 -3.03
C ILE A 224 -7.61 1.29 -3.14
N TYR A 225 -6.32 1.60 -3.27
CA TYR A 225 -5.85 2.98 -3.43
C TYR A 225 -6.44 3.64 -4.67
N LYS A 226 -6.41 2.95 -5.82
CA LYS A 226 -7.00 3.43 -7.06
C LYS A 226 -8.48 3.81 -6.90
N ARG A 227 -9.26 2.96 -6.23
CA ARG A 227 -10.69 3.17 -6.05
C ARG A 227 -11.02 4.26 -5.04
N LEU A 228 -10.39 4.23 -3.88
CA LEU A 228 -10.71 5.17 -2.81
C LEU A 228 -10.12 6.57 -3.03
N VAL A 229 -8.94 6.66 -3.65
CA VAL A 229 -8.25 7.95 -3.81
C VAL A 229 -8.46 8.57 -5.18
N TYR A 230 -8.45 7.79 -6.27
CA TYR A 230 -8.55 8.36 -7.62
C TYR A 230 -9.98 8.34 -8.18
N GLN A 231 -10.71 7.23 -8.07
CA GLN A 231 -12.04 7.13 -8.67
C GLN A 231 -13.10 7.88 -7.88
N ASN A 232 -12.94 7.93 -6.56
CA ASN A 232 -13.90 8.60 -5.68
C ASN A 232 -13.72 10.13 -5.65
N SER A 233 -12.57 10.65 -6.07
CA SER A 233 -12.30 12.08 -6.18
C SER A 233 -12.66 12.69 -7.55
N SER A 234 -13.13 11.88 -8.50
CA SER A 234 -13.65 12.38 -9.78
C SER A 234 -15.12 12.75 -9.58
N PRO A 235 -15.52 14.03 -9.69
CA PRO A 235 -16.93 14.39 -9.73
C PRO A 235 -17.56 13.72 -10.95
N SER A 236 -18.62 12.96 -10.74
CA SER A 236 -19.49 12.40 -11.78
C SER A 236 -20.21 13.52 -12.52
#